data_f0fdb6fc68a261fd3c55829a0ad4e53f
#
_entry.id   f0fdb6fc68a261fd3c55829a0ad4e53f
#
_cell.length_a   1.000
_cell.length_b   1.000
_cell.length_c   1.000
_cell.angle_alpha   90.00
_cell.angle_beta   90.00
_cell.angle_gamma   90.00
#
_symmetry.space_group_name_H-M   'P 1'
#
loop_
_entity.id
_entity.type
_entity.pdbx_description
1 polymer ?
#
loop_
_entity_poly.entity_id
_entity_poly.type
_entity_poly.pdbx_seq_one_letter_code
_entity_poly.pdbx_strand_id
1 'polypeptide(L)'
;MNDKMYHIRKRFPDKSKTLALLISEDSEFRTMCEDYDDCVQACGYWGLSKEPEAENRVNEYRTIIKALEMEIVAVLNKSAYSIGGEQNGKPSVIKNEL
;
A
#
# COMPACT_ATOMS: atom_id res chain seq x y z
N MET A 1 -11.40 18.89 -2.91
CA MET A 1 -11.81 17.51 -2.75
C MET A 1 -10.66 16.65 -2.23
N ASN A 2 -10.92 15.87 -1.24
CA ASN A 2 -9.91 14.98 -0.69
C ASN A 2 -9.90 13.67 -1.39
N ASP A 3 -8.73 13.26 -1.82
CA ASP A 3 -8.54 11.93 -2.35
C ASP A 3 -7.73 11.15 -1.33
N LYS A 4 -8.41 10.39 -0.51
CA LYS A 4 -7.73 9.66 0.55
C LYS A 4 -6.83 8.56 0.03
N MET A 5 -6.90 8.30 -1.26
CA MET A 5 -6.04 7.27 -1.86
C MET A 5 -4.97 7.87 -2.74
N TYR A 6 -4.77 9.19 -2.63
CA TYR A 6 -3.80 9.87 -3.49
C TYR A 6 -2.39 9.30 -3.35
N HIS A 7 -1.94 9.19 -2.10
CA HIS A 7 -0.56 8.77 -1.86
C HIS A 7 -0.34 7.31 -2.23
N ILE A 8 -1.32 6.45 -1.97
CA ILE A 8 -1.16 5.05 -2.30
C ILE A 8 -1.16 4.84 -3.81
N ARG A 9 -2.00 5.58 -4.54
CA ARG A 9 -2.01 5.45 -5.99
C ARG A 9 -0.73 6.00 -6.60
N LYS A 10 -0.21 7.07 -6.03
CA LYS A 10 1.06 7.64 -6.50
C LYS A 10 2.22 6.70 -6.23
N ARG A 11 2.16 5.96 -5.13
CA ARG A 11 3.22 5.04 -4.76
C ARG A 11 3.26 3.80 -5.65
N PHE A 12 2.09 3.36 -6.13
CA PHE A 12 1.98 2.14 -6.92
C PHE A 12 1.25 2.40 -8.23
N PRO A 13 1.82 3.25 -9.11
CA PRO A 13 1.11 3.62 -10.34
C PRO A 13 0.87 2.44 -11.28
N ASP A 14 1.75 1.45 -11.25
CA ASP A 14 1.61 0.29 -12.14
C ASP A 14 0.55 -0.67 -11.67
N LYS A 15 0.01 -0.47 -10.47
CA LYS A 15 -0.97 -1.37 -9.89
C LYS A 15 -2.34 -0.72 -9.75
N SER A 16 -2.61 0.33 -10.51
CA SER A 16 -3.81 1.13 -10.28
C SER A 16 -5.09 0.32 -10.41
N LYS A 17 -5.16 -0.61 -11.35
CA LYS A 17 -6.36 -1.43 -11.52
C LYS A 17 -6.55 -2.39 -10.35
N THR A 18 -5.48 -3.05 -9.94
CA THR A 18 -5.54 -3.96 -8.81
C THR A 18 -5.91 -3.21 -7.54
N LEU A 19 -5.30 -2.03 -7.35
CA LEU A 19 -5.62 -1.19 -6.20
C LEU A 19 -7.11 -0.83 -6.17
N ALA A 20 -7.63 -0.36 -7.30
CA ALA A 20 -9.03 0.06 -7.36
C ALA A 20 -9.95 -1.09 -7.02
N LEU A 21 -9.67 -2.27 -7.56
CA LEU A 21 -10.49 -3.43 -7.31
C LEU A 21 -10.46 -3.83 -5.83
N LEU A 22 -9.26 -3.91 -5.26
CA LEU A 22 -9.12 -4.31 -3.85
C LEU A 22 -9.75 -3.29 -2.92
N ILE A 23 -9.57 -2.00 -3.21
CA ILE A 23 -10.14 -0.95 -2.37
C ILE A 23 -11.66 -1.04 -2.37
N SER A 24 -12.25 -1.40 -3.52
CA SER A 24 -13.70 -1.48 -3.60
C SER A 24 -14.25 -2.76 -2.97
N GLU A 25 -13.48 -3.84 -2.96
CA GLU A 25 -14.02 -5.14 -2.55
C GLU A 25 -13.54 -5.62 -1.19
N ASP A 26 -12.46 -5.07 -0.68
CA ASP A 26 -11.86 -5.55 0.56
C ASP A 26 -11.76 -4.39 1.55
N SER A 27 -12.65 -4.39 2.55
CA SER A 27 -12.71 -3.28 3.48
C SER A 27 -11.44 -3.19 4.34
N GLU A 28 -10.82 -4.31 4.66
CA GLU A 28 -9.58 -4.28 5.43
C GLU A 28 -8.45 -3.67 4.62
N PHE A 29 -8.38 -4.04 3.35
CA PHE A 29 -7.36 -3.45 2.47
C PHE A 29 -7.59 -1.96 2.30
N ARG A 30 -8.86 -1.56 2.17
CA ARG A 30 -9.19 -0.14 2.05
C ARG A 30 -8.73 0.62 3.28
N THR A 31 -9.00 0.08 4.46
CA THR A 31 -8.58 0.73 5.70
C THR A 31 -7.06 0.86 5.76
N MET A 32 -6.36 -0.18 5.34
CA MET A 32 -4.90 -0.14 5.31
C MET A 32 -4.39 0.97 4.40
N CYS A 33 -5.00 1.13 3.25
CA CYS A 33 -4.62 2.18 2.32
C CYS A 33 -4.93 3.57 2.87
N GLU A 34 -6.06 3.71 3.55
CA GLU A 34 -6.41 4.98 4.19
C GLU A 34 -5.41 5.33 5.29
N ASP A 35 -5.04 4.33 6.08
CA ASP A 35 -4.05 4.55 7.14
C ASP A 35 -2.71 4.96 6.54
N TYR A 36 -2.32 4.32 5.44
CA TYR A 36 -1.09 4.68 4.76
C TYR A 36 -1.12 6.15 4.34
N ASP A 37 -2.22 6.56 3.73
CA ASP A 37 -2.36 7.92 3.25
C ASP A 37 -2.30 8.92 4.40
N ASP A 38 -3.00 8.60 5.49
CA ASP A 38 -3.00 9.46 6.66
C ASP A 38 -1.59 9.59 7.25
N CYS A 39 -0.87 8.49 7.31
CA CYS A 39 0.48 8.50 7.87
C CYS A 39 1.44 9.29 7.00
N VAL A 40 1.30 9.19 5.67
CA VAL A 40 2.16 9.98 4.77
C VAL A 40 1.87 11.47 4.97
N GLN A 41 0.61 11.84 5.10
CA GLN A 41 0.27 13.24 5.34
C GLN A 41 0.81 13.73 6.68
N ALA A 42 0.66 12.93 7.71
CA ALA A 42 1.16 13.30 9.04
C ALA A 42 2.68 13.44 9.03
N CYS A 43 3.35 12.51 8.34
CA CYS A 43 4.80 12.57 8.23
C CYS A 43 5.24 13.87 7.56
N GLY A 44 4.51 14.27 6.51
CA GLY A 44 4.81 15.53 5.82
C GLY A 44 4.61 16.73 6.73
N TYR A 45 3.53 16.70 7.51
CA TYR A 45 3.26 17.79 8.45
C TYR A 45 4.42 17.94 9.46
N TRP A 46 4.82 16.83 10.07
CA TRP A 46 5.88 16.87 11.06
C TRP A 46 7.23 17.22 10.44
N GLY A 47 7.42 16.86 9.17
CA GLY A 47 8.64 17.20 8.46
C GLY A 47 8.84 18.69 8.30
N LEU A 48 7.75 19.45 8.28
CA LEU A 48 7.80 20.91 8.16
C LEU A 48 7.67 21.60 9.50
N SER A 49 7.41 20.86 10.56
CA SER A 49 7.18 21.44 11.89
C SER A 49 8.51 21.82 12.55
N LYS A 50 8.45 22.87 13.36
CA LYS A 50 9.60 23.31 14.15
C LYS A 50 9.48 22.92 15.61
N GLU A 51 8.49 22.10 15.92
CA GLU A 51 8.31 21.63 17.28
C GLU A 51 9.46 20.72 17.70
N PRO A 52 9.84 20.73 18.99
CA PRO A 52 10.95 19.90 19.44
C PRO A 52 10.78 18.43 19.18
N GLU A 53 9.54 17.92 19.21
CA GLU A 53 9.28 16.50 19.01
C GLU A 53 9.14 16.12 17.55
N ALA A 54 9.25 17.08 16.62
CA ALA A 54 8.99 16.82 15.21
C ALA A 54 9.84 15.71 14.64
N GLU A 55 11.12 15.70 14.97
CA GLU A 55 12.03 14.70 14.43
C GLU A 55 11.62 13.30 14.88
N ASN A 56 11.25 13.15 16.15
CA ASN A 56 10.78 11.87 16.65
C ASN A 56 9.50 11.43 15.97
N ARG A 57 8.59 12.38 15.74
CA ARG A 57 7.33 12.06 15.06
C ARG A 57 7.57 11.60 13.64
N VAL A 58 8.44 12.28 12.91
CA VAL A 58 8.78 11.88 11.56
C VAL A 58 9.29 10.45 11.55
N ASN A 59 10.20 10.13 12.47
CA ASN A 59 10.78 8.79 12.51
C ASN A 59 9.73 7.74 12.84
N GLU A 60 8.81 8.05 13.75
CA GLU A 60 7.72 7.13 14.10
C GLU A 60 6.84 6.86 12.89
N TYR A 61 6.44 7.93 12.18
CA TYR A 61 5.58 7.75 11.02
C TYR A 61 6.28 7.03 9.89
N ARG A 62 7.57 7.29 9.69
CA ARG A 62 8.33 6.57 8.66
C ARG A 62 8.33 5.07 8.92
N THR A 63 8.46 4.69 10.17
CA THR A 63 8.43 3.27 10.53
C THR A 63 7.07 2.65 10.22
N ILE A 64 5.99 3.36 10.57
CA ILE A 64 4.65 2.87 10.30
C ILE A 64 4.40 2.78 8.80
N ILE A 65 4.80 3.83 8.07
CA ILE A 65 4.62 3.86 6.62
C ILE A 65 5.32 2.68 5.96
N LYS A 66 6.55 2.40 6.39
CA LYS A 66 7.29 1.29 5.81
C LYS A 66 6.62 -0.04 6.07
N ALA A 67 6.12 -0.23 7.29
CA ALA A 67 5.43 -1.47 7.63
C ALA A 67 4.15 -1.62 6.80
N LEU A 68 3.40 -0.54 6.64
CA LEU A 68 2.19 -0.58 5.83
C LEU A 68 2.52 -0.86 4.37
N GLU A 69 3.59 -0.27 3.85
CA GLU A 69 3.98 -0.54 2.47
C GLU A 69 4.27 -2.00 2.25
N MET A 70 4.97 -2.62 3.19
CA MET A 70 5.28 -4.03 3.06
C MET A 70 4.02 -4.89 3.04
N GLU A 71 3.06 -4.56 3.89
CA GLU A 71 1.80 -5.29 3.92
C GLU A 71 1.00 -5.08 2.65
N ILE A 72 0.95 -3.84 2.18
CA ILE A 72 0.22 -3.51 0.95
C ILE A 72 0.84 -4.23 -0.24
N VAL A 73 2.17 -4.22 -0.34
CA VAL A 73 2.86 -4.90 -1.43
C VAL A 73 2.56 -6.39 -1.40
N ALA A 74 2.54 -6.99 -0.21
CA ALA A 74 2.23 -8.42 -0.10
C ALA A 74 0.83 -8.73 -0.63
N VAL A 75 -0.14 -7.89 -0.29
CA VAL A 75 -1.50 -8.09 -0.77
C VAL A 75 -1.58 -7.89 -2.27
N LEU A 76 -0.93 -6.84 -2.78
CA LEU A 76 -0.94 -6.56 -4.22
C LEU A 76 -0.33 -7.71 -5.00
N ASN A 77 0.79 -8.22 -4.54
CA ASN A 77 1.44 -9.32 -5.24
C ASN A 77 0.59 -10.58 -5.24
N LYS A 78 -0.03 -10.87 -4.11
CA LYS A 78 -0.89 -12.04 -4.01
C LYS A 78 -2.11 -11.90 -4.92
N SER A 79 -2.73 -10.73 -4.94
CA SER A 79 -3.91 -10.51 -5.74
C SER A 79 -3.60 -10.52 -7.23
N ALA A 80 -2.50 -9.87 -7.62
CA ALA A 80 -2.10 -9.85 -9.02
C ALA A 80 -1.83 -11.25 -9.50
N TYR A 81 -1.16 -12.04 -8.69
CA TYR A 81 -0.86 -13.41 -9.03
C TYR A 81 -2.15 -14.23 -9.20
N SER A 82 -3.09 -14.06 -8.29
CA SER A 82 -4.35 -14.77 -8.36
C SER A 82 -5.16 -14.39 -9.59
N ILE A 83 -5.21 -13.09 -9.87
CA ILE A 83 -5.98 -12.59 -11.00
C ILE A 83 -5.35 -13.02 -12.31
N GLY A 84 -4.04 -12.88 -12.40
CA GLY A 84 -3.34 -13.22 -13.61
C GLY A 84 -3.18 -14.70 -13.79
N GLY A 85 -3.27 -15.37 -12.71
CA GLY A 85 -3.01 -16.80 -12.70
C GLY A 85 -3.89 -17.55 -13.56
N GLU A 86 -4.72 -16.89 -14.04
CA GLU A 86 -5.27 -17.48 -14.91
C GLU A 86 -4.43 -17.56 -15.93
N GLN A 87 -3.46 -17.32 -15.97
CA GLN A 87 -2.48 -17.50 -16.67
C GLN A 87 -1.52 -18.07 -16.35
N ASN A 88 -1.69 -18.53 -16.17
CA ASN A 88 -0.91 -18.98 -15.82
C ASN A 88 -0.45 -19.72 -15.44
N GLY A 89 -0.63 -20.32 -15.73
CA GLY A 89 -0.24 -20.70 -15.10
C GLY A 89 0.43 -21.37 -14.72
N LYS A 90 0.53 -21.53 -14.96
CA LYS A 90 1.11 -21.79 -14.42
C LYS A 90 1.69 -22.08 -13.81
N PRO A 91 1.81 -22.39 -13.86
CA PRO A 91 2.31 -22.67 -13.10
C PRO A 91 2.83 -23.12 -12.69
N SER A 92 2.60 -23.34 -12.99
CA SER A 92 3.06 -23.57 -12.33
C SER A 92 3.55 -24.10 -11.81
N VAL A 93 3.39 -24.54 -12.18
CA VAL A 93 3.79 -24.78 -11.42
C VAL A 93 4.22 -25.24 -11.00
N ILE A 94 4.04 -25.66 -11.48
CA ILE A 94 4.30 -25.77 -10.92
C ILE A 94 4.80 -26.28 -10.68
N LYS A 95 4.79 -26.56 -11.11
CA LYS A 95 5.08 -26.66 -10.89
C LYS A 95 5.51 -27.18 -10.52
N ASN A 96 5.52 -27.74 -11.09
CA ASN A 96 5.72 -27.97 -10.66
C ASN A 96 5.98 -28.46 -10.57
N GLU A 97 5.84 -28.79 -11.02
CA GLU A 97 5.86 -28.87 -10.90
C GLU A 97 6.12 -29.11 -10.72
N LEU A 98 6.24 -29.80 -11.40
CA LEU A 98 6.36 -29.69 -11.18
C LEU A 98 6.57 -29.73 -10.97
#